data_a20e142e880e94b12ccafdd4ee6f6b0d
#
_entry.id   a20e142e880e94b12ccafdd4ee6f6b0d
#
_cell.length_a   1.000
_cell.length_b   1.000
_cell.length_c   1.000
_cell.angle_alpha   90.00
_cell.angle_beta   90.00
_cell.angle_gamma   90.00
#
_symmetry.space_group_name_H-M   'P 1'
#
loop_
_entity.id
_entity.type
_entity.pdbx_description
1 polymer ?
#
loop_
_entity_poly.entity_id
_entity_poly.type
_entity_poly.pdbx_seq_one_letter_code
_entity_poly.pdbx_strand_id
1 'polypeptide(L)'
;LRLIAPKLEAKFTLFYLSSHDLKLGYRAIERLLQTAGYHADNFADNDPNSALMLYSDRYDSNGLHPTIDYQTGSLRDDFDFGSLQLIRTSAIRHFLNNGRSPRYRFAGLYALRLFISSKGEIVHLREPLYSEIETDLRVSGQKQFDYVNPRNKEVQQEMERACAEHLKQIGAWLAPD
;
A
#
# COMPACT_ATOMS: atom_id res chain seq x y z
N LEU A 1 1.90 -1.33 -12.50
CA LEU A 1 3.07 -0.51 -12.09
C LEU A 1 4.14 -0.42 -13.16
N ARG A 2 4.65 -1.54 -13.72
CA ARG A 2 5.74 -1.53 -14.74
C ARG A 2 5.46 -0.66 -15.96
N LEU A 3 4.19 -0.58 -16.40
CA LEU A 3 3.81 0.24 -17.57
C LEU A 3 3.82 1.74 -17.31
N ILE A 4 3.56 2.14 -16.07
CA ILE A 4 3.49 3.55 -15.67
C ILE A 4 4.78 4.08 -15.08
N ALA A 5 5.60 3.22 -14.48
CA ALA A 5 6.84 3.63 -13.79
C ALA A 5 7.79 4.49 -14.64
N PRO A 6 8.01 4.23 -15.94
CA PRO A 6 8.85 5.10 -16.77
C PRO A 6 8.30 6.52 -16.95
N LYS A 7 6.98 6.71 -16.72
CA LYS A 7 6.29 8.00 -16.87
C LYS A 7 6.17 8.79 -15.56
N LEU A 8 6.59 8.19 -14.44
CA LEU A 8 6.51 8.82 -13.13
C LEU A 8 7.70 9.77 -12.95
N GLU A 9 7.50 11.08 -13.08
CA GLU A 9 8.55 12.10 -12.96
C GLU A 9 8.56 12.78 -11.59
N ALA A 10 7.40 12.87 -10.95
CA ALA A 10 7.25 13.53 -9.66
C ALA A 10 7.95 12.78 -8.52
N LYS A 11 8.31 13.50 -7.45
CA LYS A 11 8.95 12.95 -6.23
C LYS A 11 8.07 11.92 -5.55
N PHE A 12 6.75 12.10 -5.56
CA PHE A 12 5.76 11.20 -5.00
C PHE A 12 4.69 10.83 -6.03
N THR A 13 4.15 9.63 -5.87
CA THR A 13 3.04 9.11 -6.69
C THR A 13 1.86 8.83 -5.77
N LEU A 14 0.70 9.42 -6.09
CA LEU A 14 -0.55 9.16 -5.38
C LEU A 14 -1.28 8.00 -6.06
N PHE A 15 -1.63 7.00 -5.29
CA PHE A 15 -2.45 5.87 -5.71
C PHE A 15 -3.85 6.00 -5.13
N TYR A 16 -4.85 5.77 -5.97
CA TYR A 16 -6.21 5.50 -5.54
C TYR A 16 -6.59 4.09 -5.98
N LEU A 17 -6.94 3.24 -5.03
CA LEU A 17 -7.02 1.77 -5.20
C LEU A 17 -8.45 1.25 -5.02
N SER A 18 -9.43 2.10 -5.26
CA SER A 18 -10.84 1.75 -5.17
C SER A 18 -11.56 2.00 -6.49
N SER A 19 -12.69 1.32 -6.70
CA SER A 19 -13.65 1.61 -7.77
C SER A 19 -14.73 2.61 -7.33
N HIS A 20 -14.74 3.00 -6.06
CA HIS A 20 -15.69 3.96 -5.51
C HIS A 20 -15.31 5.39 -5.88
N ASP A 21 -16.26 6.31 -5.81
CA ASP A 21 -15.97 7.72 -6.06
C ASP A 21 -15.14 8.31 -4.91
N LEU A 22 -14.04 8.98 -5.30
CA LEU A 22 -13.14 9.66 -4.38
C LEU A 22 -13.56 11.11 -4.18
N LYS A 23 -13.78 11.52 -2.95
CA LYS A 23 -13.90 12.93 -2.57
C LYS A 23 -12.76 13.29 -1.62
N LEU A 24 -11.86 14.13 -2.08
CA LEU A 24 -10.77 14.64 -1.24
C LEU A 24 -11.29 15.63 -0.20
N GLY A 25 -10.78 15.52 1.02
CA GLY A 25 -11.01 16.47 2.09
C GLY A 25 -10.31 17.82 1.81
N TYR A 26 -10.64 18.82 2.63
CA TYR A 26 -10.01 20.13 2.51
C TYR A 26 -8.49 20.01 2.72
N ARG A 27 -7.71 20.49 1.75
CA ARG A 27 -6.24 20.46 1.74
C ARG A 27 -5.61 19.07 1.92
N ALA A 28 -6.33 17.99 1.58
CA ALA A 28 -5.86 16.61 1.79
C ALA A 28 -4.50 16.34 1.12
N ILE A 29 -4.33 16.75 -0.14
CA ILE A 29 -3.07 16.57 -0.86
C ILE A 29 -1.94 17.38 -0.23
N GLU A 30 -2.22 18.62 0.20
CA GLU A 30 -1.22 19.45 0.88
C GLU A 30 -0.78 18.81 2.20
N ARG A 31 -1.72 18.27 2.98
CA ARG A 31 -1.41 17.56 4.23
C ARG A 31 -0.53 16.36 4.00
N LEU A 32 -0.86 15.53 3.03
CA LEU A 32 -0.02 14.38 2.63
C LEU A 32 1.39 14.83 2.22
N LEU A 33 1.49 15.86 1.37
CA LEU A 33 2.77 16.36 0.89
C LEU A 33 3.59 17.06 1.98
N GLN A 34 2.96 17.80 2.90
CA GLN A 34 3.63 18.41 4.04
C GLN A 34 4.26 17.33 4.95
N THR A 35 3.49 16.29 5.27
CA THR A 35 4.00 15.17 6.08
C THR A 35 5.12 14.44 5.35
N ALA A 36 4.95 14.18 4.04
CA ALA A 36 5.99 13.58 3.22
C ALA A 36 7.25 14.46 3.14
N GLY A 37 7.10 15.78 3.06
CA GLY A 37 8.20 16.77 3.07
C GLY A 37 8.93 16.79 4.41
N TYR A 38 8.19 16.87 5.52
CA TYR A 38 8.76 16.86 6.86
C TYR A 38 9.68 15.65 7.09
N HIS A 39 9.25 14.47 6.65
CA HIS A 39 10.06 13.26 6.73
C HIS A 39 11.15 13.16 5.64
N ALA A 40 11.05 13.95 4.55
CA ALA A 40 11.98 13.87 3.42
C ALA A 40 13.16 14.84 3.51
N ASP A 41 12.95 16.00 4.14
CA ASP A 41 13.98 17.07 4.17
C ASP A 41 15.09 16.75 5.16
N ASN A 42 14.87 15.83 6.07
CA ASN A 42 15.83 15.42 7.09
C ASN A 42 16.63 14.16 6.72
N PHE A 43 16.26 13.43 5.65
CA PHE A 43 16.82 12.10 5.37
C PHE A 43 17.13 11.90 3.88
N ALA A 44 18.27 11.25 3.63
CA ALA A 44 18.66 10.80 2.29
C ALA A 44 17.69 9.71 1.77
N ASP A 45 17.63 9.51 0.45
CA ASP A 45 16.75 8.51 -0.19
C ASP A 45 16.93 7.06 0.33
N ASN A 46 18.02 6.77 1.02
CA ASN A 46 18.34 5.45 1.59
C ASN A 46 18.28 5.42 3.13
N ASP A 47 17.78 6.47 3.78
CA ASP A 47 17.64 6.49 5.23
C ASP A 47 16.45 5.61 5.64
N PRO A 48 16.64 4.65 6.57
CA PRO A 48 15.56 3.80 7.07
C PRO A 48 14.43 4.57 7.77
N ASN A 49 14.68 5.79 8.22
CA ASN A 49 13.66 6.66 8.83
C ASN A 49 12.94 7.56 7.79
N SER A 50 13.27 7.43 6.52
CA SER A 50 12.60 8.18 5.46
C SER A 50 11.21 7.63 5.20
N ALA A 51 10.18 8.48 5.22
CA ALA A 51 8.83 8.09 4.85
C ALA A 51 8.76 7.73 3.35
N LEU A 52 8.57 6.46 3.07
CA LEU A 52 8.43 5.93 1.72
C LEU A 52 6.99 5.76 1.28
N MET A 53 6.07 5.63 2.23
CA MET A 53 4.63 5.54 1.99
C MET A 53 3.85 6.24 3.09
N LEU A 54 2.78 6.94 2.70
CA LEU A 54 1.85 7.59 3.61
C LEU A 54 0.42 7.14 3.28
N TYR A 55 -0.38 6.99 4.31
CA TYR A 55 -1.82 6.72 4.22
C TYR A 55 -2.56 7.45 5.35
N SER A 56 -3.89 7.50 5.28
CA SER A 56 -4.69 8.26 6.24
C SER A 56 -6.00 7.58 6.57
N ASP A 57 -6.66 8.07 7.62
CA ASP A 57 -8.06 7.77 7.89
C ASP A 57 -8.95 8.27 6.76
N ARG A 58 -10.20 7.81 6.73
CA ARG A 58 -11.20 8.18 5.73
C ARG A 58 -12.60 8.25 6.32
N TYR A 59 -13.50 8.78 5.52
CA TYR A 59 -14.92 8.56 5.71
C TYR A 59 -15.42 7.54 4.69
N ASP A 60 -16.29 6.64 5.12
CA ASP A 60 -17.03 5.71 4.25
C ASP A 60 -18.56 5.86 4.49
N SER A 61 -19.36 4.94 3.96
CA SER A 61 -20.81 4.94 4.13
C SER A 61 -21.27 4.85 5.59
N ASN A 62 -20.41 4.37 6.51
CA ASN A 62 -20.68 4.22 7.93
C ASN A 62 -20.17 5.41 8.77
N GLY A 63 -19.55 6.40 8.15
CA GLY A 63 -18.98 7.57 8.82
C GLY A 63 -17.46 7.55 8.87
N LEU A 64 -16.89 8.02 10.01
CA LEU A 64 -15.44 8.01 10.20
C LEU A 64 -14.92 6.57 10.29
N HIS A 65 -13.97 6.24 9.42
CA HIS A 65 -13.25 4.98 9.38
C HIS A 65 -11.78 5.22 9.73
N PRO A 66 -11.40 5.10 11.01
CA PRO A 66 -10.01 5.19 11.41
C PRO A 66 -9.25 3.95 10.97
N THR A 67 -8.03 4.15 10.50
CA THR A 67 -7.07 3.08 10.27
C THR A 67 -6.15 2.92 11.48
N ILE A 68 -5.30 1.92 11.49
CA ILE A 68 -4.32 1.70 12.55
C ILE A 68 -2.91 1.94 12.04
N ASP A 69 -1.98 2.25 12.95
CA ASP A 69 -0.56 2.40 12.60
C ASP A 69 0.02 1.09 12.09
N TYR A 70 0.75 1.15 10.99
CA TYR A 70 1.47 0.00 10.48
C TYR A 70 2.60 -0.39 11.45
N GLN A 71 2.64 -1.65 11.81
CA GLN A 71 3.71 -2.19 12.63
C GLN A 71 4.80 -2.77 11.72
N THR A 72 6.02 -2.26 11.86
CA THR A 72 7.18 -2.75 11.11
C THR A 72 7.34 -4.26 11.30
N GLY A 73 7.47 -4.98 10.19
CA GLY A 73 7.56 -6.45 10.18
C GLY A 73 6.20 -7.16 10.08
N SER A 74 5.07 -6.43 10.04
CA SER A 74 3.78 -7.04 9.75
C SER A 74 3.75 -7.61 8.33
N LEU A 75 3.35 -8.88 8.23
CA LEU A 75 3.24 -9.63 6.97
C LEU A 75 1.78 -9.77 6.48
N ARG A 76 0.85 -9.06 7.11
CA ARG A 76 -0.57 -9.13 6.76
C ARG A 76 -0.82 -8.59 5.35
N ASP A 77 -1.40 -9.41 4.48
CA ASP A 77 -1.81 -9.04 3.13
C ASP A 77 -3.12 -8.23 3.10
N ASP A 78 -3.94 -8.39 4.16
CA ASP A 78 -5.22 -7.71 4.39
C ASP A 78 -5.12 -6.45 5.28
N PHE A 79 -3.90 -5.93 5.52
CA PHE A 79 -3.74 -4.71 6.31
C PHE A 79 -4.43 -3.51 5.62
N ASP A 80 -5.29 -2.82 6.35
CA ASP A 80 -6.03 -1.66 5.83
C ASP A 80 -5.17 -0.39 5.80
N PHE A 81 -4.56 -0.12 4.66
CA PHE A 81 -3.90 1.16 4.35
C PHE A 81 -4.85 2.20 3.77
N GLY A 82 -6.16 1.93 3.74
CA GLY A 82 -7.08 2.72 2.93
C GLY A 82 -6.80 2.60 1.44
N SER A 83 -7.62 3.27 0.65
CA SER A 83 -7.50 3.26 -0.81
C SER A 83 -6.66 4.41 -1.37
N LEU A 84 -6.42 5.45 -0.58
CA LEU A 84 -5.58 6.58 -0.98
C LEU A 84 -4.20 6.48 -0.32
N GLN A 85 -3.16 6.31 -1.13
CA GLN A 85 -1.79 6.10 -0.65
C GLN A 85 -0.82 6.97 -1.43
N LEU A 86 0.02 7.73 -0.71
CA LEU A 86 1.11 8.51 -1.30
C LEU A 86 2.41 7.72 -1.15
N ILE A 87 3.05 7.38 -2.26
CA ILE A 87 4.27 6.57 -2.27
C ILE A 87 5.41 7.35 -2.93
N ARG A 88 6.59 7.34 -2.33
CA ARG A 88 7.79 7.92 -2.91
C ARG A 88 8.12 7.22 -4.24
N THR A 89 8.22 7.99 -5.31
CA THR A 89 8.42 7.45 -6.67
C THR A 89 9.74 6.69 -6.80
N SER A 90 10.80 7.12 -6.10
CA SER A 90 12.08 6.40 -6.10
C SER A 90 11.94 4.99 -5.52
N ALA A 91 11.12 4.79 -4.48
CA ALA A 91 10.86 3.46 -3.92
C ALA A 91 10.16 2.52 -4.92
N ILE A 92 9.19 3.05 -5.69
CA ILE A 92 8.52 2.30 -6.76
C ILE A 92 9.53 1.88 -7.84
N ARG A 93 10.35 2.83 -8.31
CA ARG A 93 11.39 2.56 -9.32
C ARG A 93 12.39 1.53 -8.81
N HIS A 94 12.84 1.67 -7.57
CA HIS A 94 13.79 0.75 -6.96
C HIS A 94 13.20 -0.67 -6.87
N PHE A 95 11.96 -0.82 -6.42
CA PHE A 95 11.24 -2.10 -6.40
C PHE A 95 11.19 -2.76 -7.78
N LEU A 96 10.87 -1.97 -8.82
CA LEU A 96 10.72 -2.48 -10.19
C LEU A 96 12.04 -2.83 -10.86
N ASN A 97 13.11 -2.09 -10.54
CA ASN A 97 14.45 -2.25 -11.17
C ASN A 97 15.30 -3.30 -10.44
N ASN A 98 14.91 -3.75 -9.28
CA ASN A 98 15.71 -4.65 -8.44
C ASN A 98 15.83 -6.08 -9.01
N GLY A 99 15.63 -6.28 -10.31
CA GLY A 99 15.86 -7.51 -11.09
C GLY A 99 15.22 -8.81 -10.53
N ARG A 100 14.93 -8.82 -9.24
CA ARG A 100 14.36 -9.89 -8.44
C ARG A 100 12.86 -9.70 -8.18
N SER A 101 12.23 -8.61 -8.70
CA SER A 101 10.80 -8.42 -8.56
C SER A 101 10.07 -9.43 -9.45
N PRO A 102 9.46 -10.46 -8.89
CA PRO A 102 8.67 -11.42 -9.66
C PRO A 102 7.55 -10.70 -10.40
N ARG A 103 7.09 -11.29 -11.47
CA ARG A 103 5.88 -10.81 -12.14
C ARG A 103 4.68 -11.35 -11.38
N TYR A 104 4.09 -10.51 -10.52
CA TYR A 104 2.84 -10.82 -9.87
C TYR A 104 1.66 -10.32 -10.72
N ARG A 105 0.62 -11.12 -10.79
CA ARG A 105 -0.66 -10.74 -11.38
C ARG A 105 -1.53 -10.05 -10.32
N PHE A 106 -1.51 -10.56 -9.08
CA PHE A 106 -2.36 -10.13 -7.97
C PHE A 106 -1.55 -9.49 -6.84
N ALA A 107 -0.45 -10.11 -6.43
CA ALA A 107 0.31 -9.69 -5.24
C ALA A 107 1.28 -8.50 -5.47
N GLY A 108 1.21 -7.80 -6.61
CA GLY A 108 2.18 -6.76 -6.95
C GLY A 108 2.20 -5.58 -5.98
N LEU A 109 1.04 -5.15 -5.48
CA LEU A 109 0.94 -4.07 -4.51
C LEU A 109 1.38 -4.52 -3.12
N TYR A 110 1.00 -5.72 -2.71
CA TYR A 110 1.44 -6.33 -1.45
C TYR A 110 2.97 -6.46 -1.42
N ALA A 111 3.57 -7.00 -2.47
CA ALA A 111 5.03 -7.10 -2.58
C ALA A 111 5.74 -5.74 -2.54
N LEU A 112 5.15 -4.70 -3.15
CA LEU A 112 5.67 -3.32 -3.05
C LEU A 112 5.61 -2.82 -1.60
N ARG A 113 4.52 -3.04 -0.88
CA ARG A 113 4.38 -2.63 0.54
C ARG A 113 5.38 -3.35 1.44
N LEU A 114 5.57 -4.65 1.27
CA LEU A 114 6.61 -5.42 1.97
C LEU A 114 8.01 -4.89 1.67
N PHE A 115 8.30 -4.57 0.41
CA PHE A 115 9.57 -3.96 0.03
C PHE A 115 9.76 -2.59 0.70
N ILE A 116 8.75 -1.72 0.66
CA ILE A 116 8.78 -0.40 1.31
C ILE A 116 9.06 -0.53 2.80
N SER A 117 8.34 -1.42 3.50
CA SER A 117 8.47 -1.62 4.95
C SER A 117 9.87 -2.09 5.38
N SER A 118 10.63 -2.70 4.47
CA SER A 118 12.03 -3.10 4.72
C SER A 118 13.07 -2.03 4.38
N LYS A 119 12.65 -0.90 3.79
CA LYS A 119 13.55 0.15 3.29
C LYS A 119 13.35 1.51 3.95
N GLY A 120 12.21 1.73 4.59
CA GLY A 120 11.91 2.98 5.27
C GLY A 120 10.54 2.93 5.93
N GLU A 121 10.07 4.09 6.37
CA GLU A 121 8.84 4.19 7.13
C GLU A 121 7.57 4.16 6.27
N ILE A 122 6.53 3.53 6.82
CA ILE A 122 5.15 3.65 6.39
C ILE A 122 4.43 4.51 7.43
N VAL A 123 4.06 5.73 7.06
CA VAL A 123 3.53 6.74 7.98
C VAL A 123 2.02 6.82 7.87
N HIS A 124 1.33 6.74 9.01
CA HIS A 124 -0.10 6.91 9.13
C HIS A 124 -0.43 8.35 9.58
N LEU A 125 -1.27 9.04 8.80
CA LEU A 125 -1.88 10.30 9.20
C LEU A 125 -3.24 9.99 9.82
N ARG A 126 -3.37 10.22 11.13
CA ARG A 126 -4.61 10.03 11.88
C ARG A 126 -5.61 11.18 11.62
N GLU A 127 -5.79 11.50 10.35
CA GLU A 127 -6.68 12.54 9.85
C GLU A 127 -7.53 11.96 8.72
N PRO A 128 -8.86 12.14 8.69
CA PRO A 128 -9.70 11.67 7.60
C PRO A 128 -9.53 12.60 6.39
N LEU A 129 -8.58 12.29 5.54
CA LEU A 129 -8.20 13.14 4.42
C LEU A 129 -9.07 12.96 3.17
N TYR A 130 -9.93 11.94 3.15
CA TYR A 130 -10.81 11.69 2.02
C TYR A 130 -12.07 10.93 2.42
N SER A 131 -13.05 10.90 1.51
CA SER A 131 -14.25 10.09 1.63
C SER A 131 -14.35 9.15 0.42
N GLU A 132 -14.78 7.93 0.68
CA GLU A 132 -15.19 6.95 -0.33
C GLU A 132 -16.71 6.86 -0.35
N ILE A 133 -17.29 7.15 -1.49
CA ILE A 133 -18.74 7.00 -1.69
C ILE A 133 -18.96 5.64 -2.32
N GLU A 134 -19.49 4.70 -1.55
CA GLU A 134 -19.81 3.37 -2.06
C GLU A 134 -20.91 3.46 -3.10
N THR A 135 -20.56 3.21 -4.36
CA THR A 135 -21.49 3.12 -5.50
C THR A 135 -21.91 1.68 -5.79
N ASP A 136 -21.57 0.76 -4.90
CA ASP A 136 -21.80 -0.67 -5.09
C ASP A 136 -23.29 -1.03 -4.95
N LEU A 137 -23.94 -1.25 -6.06
CA LEU A 137 -25.34 -1.68 -6.17
C LEU A 137 -25.53 -3.20 -6.03
N ARG A 138 -24.49 -3.96 -5.65
CA ARG A 138 -24.61 -5.41 -5.48
C ARG A 138 -25.51 -5.74 -4.30
N VAL A 139 -26.40 -6.72 -4.51
CA VAL A 139 -27.29 -7.23 -3.46
C VAL A 139 -26.47 -7.75 -2.28
N SER A 140 -26.81 -7.29 -1.06
CA SER A 140 -26.17 -7.70 0.18
C SER A 140 -26.15 -9.23 0.30
N GLY A 141 -24.98 -9.83 0.50
CA GLY A 141 -24.79 -11.28 0.66
C GLY A 141 -23.73 -11.90 -0.25
N GLN A 142 -23.39 -11.27 -1.37
CA GLN A 142 -22.33 -11.80 -2.25
C GLN A 142 -20.91 -11.63 -1.69
N LYS A 143 -20.70 -10.68 -0.77
CA LYS A 143 -19.40 -10.49 -0.09
C LYS A 143 -19.07 -11.61 0.92
N GLN A 144 -20.08 -12.29 1.46
CA GLN A 144 -19.90 -13.21 2.60
C GLN A 144 -19.23 -14.55 2.23
N PHE A 145 -19.20 -14.92 0.96
CA PHE A 145 -18.65 -16.19 0.47
C PHE A 145 -17.46 -16.06 -0.47
N ASP A 146 -16.90 -14.86 -0.60
CA ASP A 146 -15.80 -14.60 -1.53
C ASP A 146 -14.50 -15.36 -1.15
N TYR A 147 -14.32 -15.70 0.12
CA TYR A 147 -13.17 -16.47 0.61
C TYR A 147 -13.19 -17.96 0.15
N VAL A 148 -14.33 -18.49 -0.28
CA VAL A 148 -14.47 -19.90 -0.74
C VAL A 148 -14.32 -20.00 -2.27
N ASN A 149 -14.17 -18.88 -2.97
CA ASN A 149 -14.10 -18.87 -4.43
C ASN A 149 -12.77 -19.50 -4.91
N PRO A 150 -12.78 -20.54 -5.79
CA PRO A 150 -11.57 -21.15 -6.33
C PRO A 150 -10.61 -20.15 -7.00
N ARG A 151 -11.12 -19.01 -7.50
CA ARG A 151 -10.28 -17.92 -8.05
C ARG A 151 -9.39 -17.28 -6.99
N ASN A 152 -9.77 -17.32 -5.72
CA ASN A 152 -8.99 -16.78 -4.62
C ASN A 152 -7.75 -17.63 -4.30
N LYS A 153 -7.73 -18.91 -4.71
CA LYS A 153 -6.56 -19.78 -4.51
C LYS A 153 -5.32 -19.27 -5.24
N GLU A 154 -5.45 -18.78 -6.47
CA GLU A 154 -4.33 -18.20 -7.22
C GLU A 154 -3.84 -16.91 -6.55
N VAL A 155 -4.76 -16.07 -6.07
CA VAL A 155 -4.44 -14.84 -5.34
C VAL A 155 -3.67 -15.17 -4.06
N GLN A 156 -4.19 -16.10 -3.25
CA GLN A 156 -3.56 -16.53 -2.00
C GLN A 156 -2.16 -17.09 -2.25
N GLN A 157 -1.99 -17.97 -3.23
CA GLN A 157 -0.68 -18.53 -3.58
C GLN A 157 0.32 -17.46 -4.01
N GLU A 158 -0.12 -16.41 -4.71
CA GLU A 158 0.75 -15.29 -5.04
C GLU A 158 1.13 -14.46 -3.80
N MET A 159 0.19 -14.22 -2.87
CA MET A 159 0.47 -13.53 -1.61
C MET A 159 1.47 -14.32 -0.76
N GLU A 160 1.27 -15.62 -0.58
CA GLU A 160 2.20 -16.52 0.12
C GLU A 160 3.60 -16.50 -0.51
N ARG A 161 3.68 -16.55 -1.84
CA ARG A 161 4.95 -16.46 -2.56
C ARG A 161 5.63 -15.12 -2.32
N ALA A 162 4.90 -14.00 -2.41
CA ALA A 162 5.44 -12.67 -2.17
C ALA A 162 5.97 -12.52 -0.74
N CYS A 163 5.25 -13.04 0.25
CA CYS A 163 5.66 -13.08 1.63
C CYS A 163 6.94 -13.92 1.81
N ALA A 164 6.97 -15.14 1.29
CA ALA A 164 8.12 -16.03 1.39
C ALA A 164 9.39 -15.43 0.74
N GLU A 165 9.24 -14.79 -0.41
CA GLU A 165 10.34 -14.09 -1.09
C GLU A 165 10.84 -12.89 -0.27
N HIS A 166 9.94 -12.12 0.32
CA HIS A 166 10.30 -11.04 1.24
C HIS A 166 11.08 -11.54 2.44
N LEU A 167 10.59 -12.58 3.12
CA LEU A 167 11.27 -13.19 4.28
C LEU A 167 12.68 -13.68 3.93
N LYS A 168 12.86 -14.28 2.74
CA LYS A 168 14.19 -14.70 2.25
C LYS A 168 15.11 -13.49 2.01
N GLN A 169 14.57 -12.39 1.51
CA GLN A 169 15.35 -11.18 1.23
C GLN A 169 15.85 -10.49 2.49
N ILE A 170 15.04 -10.51 3.56
CA ILE A 170 15.41 -9.90 4.85
C ILE A 170 16.12 -10.88 5.80
N GLY A 171 16.35 -12.14 5.39
CA GLY A 171 17.02 -13.16 6.21
C GLY A 171 16.15 -13.73 7.34
N ALA A 172 14.83 -13.59 7.28
CA ALA A 172 13.88 -14.05 8.29
C ALA A 172 13.11 -15.33 7.85
N TRP A 173 13.54 -15.97 6.78
CA TRP A 173 12.91 -17.21 6.31
C TRP A 173 13.35 -18.39 7.15
N LEU A 174 12.37 -19.07 7.74
CA LEU A 174 12.55 -20.39 8.35
C LEU A 174 11.97 -21.44 7.38
N ALA A 175 12.79 -22.40 6.98
CA ALA A 175 12.30 -23.51 6.17
C ALA A 175 11.28 -24.30 6.98
N PRO A 176 10.12 -24.69 6.40
CA PRO A 176 9.24 -25.67 7.06
C PRO A 176 9.97 -27.00 7.22
N ASP A 177 9.75 -27.67 8.35
CA ASP A 177 10.27 -29.01 8.64
C ASP A 177 9.65 -30.08 7.72
#